data_1d8470c142ea274d4d5d79794b1906da
#
_entry.id   1d8470c142ea274d4d5d79794b1906da
#
_cell.length_a   1.000
_cell.length_b   1.000
_cell.length_c   1.000
_cell.angle_alpha   90.00
_cell.angle_beta   90.00
_cell.angle_gamma   90.00
#
_symmetry.space_group_name_H-M   'P 1'
#
loop_
_entity.id
_entity.type
_entity.pdbx_description
1 polymer ?
#
loop_
_entity_poly.entity_id
_entity_poly.type
_entity_poly.pdbx_seq_one_letter_code
_entity_poly.pdbx_strand_id
1 'polypeptide(L)'
;MQIFHNTSFDFLRWRWHAIALSWVVILAGLGVIATKGLPLGIEFAGGTSLIAQFDAAPSIESVRAALDKNFPGGGQNVVVQTYGDLAQRQVMVRVPQVGAESGGELGATAKVAEEALRKGGLGQFKVVGTEIVGPSVGKDLTQQGLYAFIASLVGILLYIAFRFQWSFALGAVVASIHDILVAVAFLAFFQYDITLNVIAAILTVTGYSTNDTIVIFDRVRENMRSNRREPLTKVVNMALNQTLGRTVITAGTAFLSAVALLAFGGEVLSGFAFTMVVGIVTGTYSSLYVAAAIVTLWQGRKPTAATAADEAAPAKARRGKSVRKASA
;
A
#
# COMPACT_ATOMS: atom_id res chain seq x y z
N MET A 1 -9.94 -27.34 -11.14
CA MET A 1 -9.26 -26.88 -12.38
C MET A 1 -7.86 -26.38 -11.99
N GLN A 2 -6.80 -26.97 -12.52
CA GLN A 2 -5.44 -26.45 -12.33
C GLN A 2 -5.15 -25.54 -13.53
N ILE A 3 -5.28 -24.22 -13.33
CA ILE A 3 -5.14 -23.22 -14.40
C ILE A 3 -3.68 -23.12 -14.88
N PHE A 4 -2.70 -23.42 -14.01
CA PHE A 4 -1.27 -23.38 -14.29
C PHE A 4 -0.62 -24.74 -13.95
N HIS A 5 -0.74 -25.72 -14.85
CA HIS A 5 -0.10 -27.01 -14.69
C HIS A 5 1.28 -26.99 -15.38
N ASN A 6 2.34 -27.32 -14.64
CA ASN A 6 3.72 -27.42 -15.17
C ASN A 6 4.31 -26.10 -15.74
N THR A 7 4.02 -24.96 -15.09
CA THR A 7 4.71 -23.71 -15.45
C THR A 7 6.19 -23.76 -15.04
N SER A 8 7.05 -23.16 -15.86
CA SER A 8 8.51 -23.09 -15.63
C SER A 8 9.03 -21.66 -15.82
N PHE A 9 8.29 -20.65 -15.32
CA PHE A 9 8.70 -19.25 -15.41
C PHE A 9 9.92 -18.99 -14.52
N ASP A 10 10.88 -18.23 -15.04
CA ASP A 10 12.04 -17.77 -14.28
C ASP A 10 11.77 -16.36 -13.70
N PHE A 11 11.07 -16.33 -12.55
CA PHE A 11 10.74 -15.10 -11.85
C PHE A 11 11.99 -14.37 -11.35
N LEU A 12 12.98 -15.10 -10.84
CA LEU A 12 14.16 -14.49 -10.24
C LEU A 12 15.10 -13.84 -11.27
N ARG A 13 14.98 -14.18 -12.56
CA ARG A 13 15.68 -13.49 -13.65
C ARG A 13 15.29 -12.01 -13.73
N TRP A 14 14.02 -11.70 -13.50
CA TRP A 14 13.45 -10.36 -13.62
C TRP A 14 13.48 -9.55 -12.31
N ARG A 15 13.96 -10.14 -11.21
CA ARG A 15 13.92 -9.53 -9.87
C ARG A 15 14.48 -8.10 -9.80
N TRP A 16 15.60 -7.84 -10.48
CA TRP A 16 16.23 -6.52 -10.45
C TRP A 16 15.43 -5.47 -11.21
N HIS A 17 14.84 -5.82 -12.36
CA HIS A 17 13.96 -4.94 -13.10
C HIS A 17 12.70 -4.63 -12.30
N ALA A 18 12.14 -5.64 -11.66
CA ALA A 18 11.00 -5.52 -10.80
C ALA A 18 11.29 -4.58 -9.62
N ILE A 19 12.36 -4.81 -8.87
CA ILE A 19 12.77 -3.94 -7.76
C ILE A 19 13.03 -2.51 -8.24
N ALA A 20 13.70 -2.33 -9.40
CA ALA A 20 13.95 -1.01 -9.96
C ALA A 20 12.66 -0.28 -10.31
N LEU A 21 11.68 -0.97 -10.94
CA LEU A 21 10.36 -0.41 -11.24
C LEU A 21 9.65 0.06 -9.96
N SER A 22 9.66 -0.77 -8.92
CA SER A 22 9.07 -0.41 -7.63
C SER A 22 9.70 0.85 -7.03
N TRP A 23 11.03 0.93 -7.06
CA TRP A 23 11.73 2.12 -6.56
C TRP A 23 11.42 3.38 -7.37
N VAL A 24 11.27 3.26 -8.69
CA VAL A 24 10.83 4.38 -9.54
C VAL A 24 9.45 4.87 -9.10
N VAL A 25 8.49 3.95 -8.89
CA VAL A 25 7.14 4.30 -8.43
C VAL A 25 7.17 4.95 -7.05
N ILE A 26 7.90 4.37 -6.11
CA ILE A 26 8.02 4.90 -4.73
C ILE A 26 8.65 6.29 -4.74
N LEU A 27 9.78 6.47 -5.45
CA LEU A 27 10.47 7.76 -5.51
C LEU A 27 9.64 8.84 -6.21
N ALA A 28 8.92 8.48 -7.28
CA ALA A 28 7.99 9.38 -7.93
C ALA A 28 6.83 9.77 -6.99
N GLY A 29 6.27 8.81 -6.24
CA GLY A 29 5.25 9.08 -5.22
C GLY A 29 5.75 9.99 -4.11
N LEU A 30 6.95 9.74 -3.59
CA LEU A 30 7.60 10.63 -2.61
C LEU A 30 7.82 12.04 -3.19
N GLY A 31 8.16 12.16 -4.46
CA GLY A 31 8.27 13.45 -5.17
C GLY A 31 6.93 14.20 -5.21
N VAL A 32 5.83 13.49 -5.48
CA VAL A 32 4.48 14.09 -5.43
C VAL A 32 4.14 14.53 -4.00
N ILE A 33 4.41 13.69 -3.00
CA ILE A 33 4.18 14.03 -1.59
C ILE A 33 5.01 15.25 -1.16
N ALA A 34 6.26 15.33 -1.60
CA ALA A 34 7.14 16.48 -1.27
C ALA A 34 6.67 17.79 -1.91
N THR A 35 6.02 17.75 -3.08
CA THR A 35 5.54 18.94 -3.80
C THR A 35 4.11 19.34 -3.46
N LYS A 36 3.22 18.37 -3.25
CA LYS A 36 1.78 18.59 -3.01
C LYS A 36 1.34 18.34 -1.56
N GLY A 37 2.21 17.77 -0.74
CA GLY A 37 1.88 17.27 0.60
C GLY A 37 1.25 15.87 0.58
N LEU A 38 1.12 15.29 1.77
CA LEU A 38 0.41 14.03 1.95
C LEU A 38 -1.10 14.34 2.03
N PRO A 39 -1.94 13.70 1.19
CA PRO A 39 -3.38 13.94 1.20
C PRO A 39 -4.02 13.29 2.44
N LEU A 40 -3.98 13.99 3.58
CA LEU A 40 -4.58 13.51 4.82
C LEU A 40 -6.09 13.77 4.83
N GLY A 41 -6.85 12.78 5.24
CA GLY A 41 -8.28 12.92 5.53
C GLY A 41 -8.56 13.86 6.71
N ILE A 42 -9.80 14.30 6.82
CA ILE A 42 -10.23 15.20 7.90
C ILE A 42 -9.99 14.56 9.27
N GLU A 43 -10.06 13.25 9.38
CA GLU A 43 -9.85 12.52 10.62
C GLU A 43 -8.44 12.72 11.19
N PHE A 44 -7.46 13.01 10.33
CA PHE A 44 -6.07 13.25 10.71
C PHE A 44 -5.67 14.73 10.68
N ALA A 45 -6.12 15.46 9.65
CA ALA A 45 -5.81 16.87 9.51
C ALA A 45 -6.62 17.74 10.48
N GLY A 46 -7.77 17.25 10.93
CA GLY A 46 -8.76 18.05 11.64
C GLY A 46 -9.44 19.07 10.71
N GLY A 47 -10.44 19.78 11.21
CA GLY A 47 -11.16 20.80 10.46
C GLY A 47 -12.60 20.43 10.15
N THR A 48 -13.16 21.08 9.14
CA THR A 48 -14.54 20.88 8.68
C THR A 48 -14.54 20.53 7.19
N SER A 49 -15.22 19.45 6.83
CA SER A 49 -15.49 19.05 5.45
C SER A 49 -16.95 19.29 5.14
N LEU A 50 -17.22 20.00 4.04
CA LEU A 50 -18.53 20.27 3.49
C LEU A 50 -18.67 19.63 2.13
N ILE A 51 -19.72 18.86 1.91
CA ILE A 51 -20.11 18.36 0.60
C ILE A 51 -21.26 19.19 0.09
N ALA A 52 -20.98 20.00 -0.92
CA ALA A 52 -21.97 20.89 -1.56
C ALA A 52 -22.38 20.30 -2.92
N GLN A 53 -23.67 20.11 -3.12
CA GLN A 53 -24.24 19.73 -4.41
C GLN A 53 -24.77 20.97 -5.12
N PHE A 54 -24.26 21.23 -6.32
CA PHE A 54 -24.60 22.40 -7.12
C PHE A 54 -25.62 22.06 -8.22
N ASP A 55 -26.46 23.03 -8.57
CA ASP A 55 -27.37 22.89 -9.72
C ASP A 55 -26.60 22.83 -11.05
N ALA A 56 -25.51 23.60 -11.15
CA ALA A 56 -24.55 23.52 -12.25
C ALA A 56 -23.14 23.30 -11.66
N ALA A 57 -22.37 22.36 -12.20
CA ALA A 57 -21.04 22.04 -11.68
C ALA A 57 -20.10 23.26 -11.81
N PRO A 58 -19.66 23.87 -10.70
CA PRO A 58 -18.68 24.96 -10.75
C PRO A 58 -17.29 24.40 -11.06
N SER A 59 -16.39 25.21 -11.60
CA SER A 59 -14.99 24.84 -11.67
C SER A 59 -14.34 24.83 -10.28
N ILE A 60 -13.41 23.94 -10.04
CA ILE A 60 -12.67 23.86 -8.77
C ILE A 60 -11.97 25.20 -8.47
N GLU A 61 -11.44 25.86 -9.51
CA GLU A 61 -10.79 27.17 -9.40
C GLU A 61 -11.74 28.24 -8.93
N SER A 62 -13.01 28.26 -9.42
CA SER A 62 -14.00 29.25 -9.00
C SER A 62 -14.43 29.04 -7.53
N VAL A 63 -14.57 27.79 -7.11
CA VAL A 63 -14.86 27.45 -5.71
C VAL A 63 -13.71 27.87 -4.79
N ARG A 64 -12.48 27.60 -5.20
CA ARG A 64 -11.28 28.01 -4.46
C ARG A 64 -11.17 29.53 -4.37
N ALA A 65 -11.38 30.25 -5.46
CA ALA A 65 -11.36 31.72 -5.48
C ALA A 65 -12.46 32.34 -4.60
N ALA A 66 -13.64 31.72 -4.55
CA ALA A 66 -14.73 32.17 -3.67
C ALA A 66 -14.34 32.01 -2.18
N LEU A 67 -13.71 30.90 -1.83
CA LEU A 67 -13.24 30.68 -0.46
C LEU A 67 -12.04 31.56 -0.11
N ASP A 68 -11.11 31.76 -1.04
CA ASP A 68 -9.94 32.61 -0.84
C ASP A 68 -10.35 34.06 -0.51
N LYS A 69 -11.39 34.54 -1.18
CA LYS A 69 -11.93 35.90 -0.98
C LYS A 69 -12.79 36.05 0.26
N ASN A 70 -13.59 35.05 0.61
CA ASN A 70 -14.69 35.22 1.58
C ASN A 70 -14.51 34.39 2.86
N PHE A 71 -13.58 33.44 2.92
CA PHE A 71 -13.33 32.62 4.11
C PHE A 71 -12.25 33.28 4.99
N PRO A 72 -12.43 33.31 6.31
CA PRO A 72 -11.43 33.86 7.24
C PRO A 72 -10.11 33.08 7.15
N GLY A 73 -9.00 33.77 6.90
CA GLY A 73 -7.68 33.15 6.71
C GLY A 73 -7.37 32.81 5.26
N GLY A 74 -8.29 33.03 4.32
CA GLY A 74 -8.08 32.82 2.88
C GLY A 74 -8.03 31.33 2.49
N GLY A 75 -7.69 31.08 1.24
CA GLY A 75 -7.67 29.73 0.66
C GLY A 75 -6.41 28.90 0.90
N GLN A 76 -5.43 29.38 1.66
CA GLN A 76 -4.11 28.76 1.77
C GLN A 76 -4.12 27.30 2.31
N ASN A 77 -5.09 26.97 3.16
CA ASN A 77 -5.24 25.64 3.75
C ASN A 77 -6.58 25.00 3.39
N VAL A 78 -7.21 25.48 2.32
CA VAL A 78 -8.50 24.97 1.85
C VAL A 78 -8.25 23.92 0.77
N VAL A 79 -8.80 22.72 0.96
CA VAL A 79 -8.81 21.68 -0.05
C VAL A 79 -10.17 21.69 -0.74
N VAL A 80 -10.16 21.82 -2.06
CA VAL A 80 -11.37 21.78 -2.90
C VAL A 80 -11.17 20.68 -3.93
N GLN A 81 -12.08 19.72 -3.97
CA GLN A 81 -12.03 18.62 -4.92
C GLN A 81 -13.44 18.19 -5.35
N THR A 82 -13.55 17.62 -6.55
CA THR A 82 -14.80 17.01 -6.99
C THR A 82 -15.10 15.81 -6.09
N TYR A 83 -16.36 15.65 -5.73
CA TYR A 83 -16.81 14.54 -4.88
C TYR A 83 -17.88 13.75 -5.62
N GLY A 84 -17.69 12.46 -5.70
CA GLY A 84 -18.63 11.57 -6.35
C GLY A 84 -18.58 11.57 -7.87
N ASP A 85 -19.63 11.00 -8.44
CA ASP A 85 -19.84 11.00 -9.88
C ASP A 85 -20.04 12.45 -10.38
N LEU A 86 -19.40 12.79 -11.49
CA LEU A 86 -19.57 14.09 -12.17
C LEU A 86 -21.04 14.45 -12.42
N ALA A 87 -21.90 13.44 -12.61
CA ALA A 87 -23.34 13.63 -12.75
C ALA A 87 -24.01 14.18 -11.50
N GLN A 88 -23.46 13.96 -10.31
CA GLN A 88 -24.00 14.44 -9.04
C GLN A 88 -23.63 15.90 -8.77
N ARG A 89 -22.66 16.46 -9.50
CA ARG A 89 -22.22 17.86 -9.38
C ARG A 89 -21.87 18.26 -7.95
N GLN A 90 -21.22 17.32 -7.23
CA GLN A 90 -20.83 17.53 -5.85
C GLN A 90 -19.37 17.99 -5.77
N VAL A 91 -19.13 18.93 -4.88
CA VAL A 91 -17.79 19.42 -4.57
C VAL A 91 -17.59 19.28 -3.07
N MET A 92 -16.51 18.64 -2.69
CA MET A 92 -16.06 18.60 -1.30
C MET A 92 -15.12 19.77 -1.04
N VAL A 93 -15.43 20.51 0.00
CA VAL A 93 -14.63 21.63 0.49
C VAL A 93 -14.20 21.33 1.91
N ARG A 94 -12.90 21.24 2.11
CA ARG A 94 -12.32 21.08 3.44
C ARG A 94 -11.65 22.39 3.86
N VAL A 95 -12.05 22.88 5.03
CA VAL A 95 -11.51 24.11 5.61
C VAL A 95 -10.92 23.85 6.98
N PRO A 96 -9.84 24.56 7.36
CA PRO A 96 -9.32 24.52 8.71
C PRO A 96 -10.36 25.10 9.68
N GLN A 97 -10.29 24.71 10.94
CA GLN A 97 -11.19 25.22 11.96
C GLN A 97 -10.94 26.72 12.21
N VAL A 98 -11.99 27.50 12.16
CA VAL A 98 -11.96 28.95 12.42
C VAL A 98 -12.41 29.21 13.85
N GLY A 99 -11.54 29.89 14.62
CA GLY A 99 -11.87 30.26 16.01
C GLY A 99 -11.41 29.19 17.01
N ALA A 100 -10.69 29.68 17.94
CA ALA A 100 -9.86 29.03 18.95
C ALA A 100 -10.40 27.74 19.56
N GLU A 101 -9.54 27.00 19.92
CA GLU A 101 -9.17 26.17 21.07
C GLU A 101 -10.12 26.08 22.27
N SER A 102 -11.23 26.79 22.32
CA SER A 102 -12.13 26.89 23.48
C SER A 102 -13.59 26.77 23.05
N GLY A 103 -14.11 25.56 22.92
CA GLY A 103 -15.54 25.29 23.11
C GLY A 103 -16.56 26.03 22.24
N GLY A 104 -16.15 26.66 21.13
CA GLY A 104 -17.05 27.27 20.15
C GLY A 104 -17.91 26.19 19.48
N GLU A 105 -19.13 26.52 19.10
CA GLU A 105 -20.06 25.63 18.41
C GLU A 105 -19.32 24.90 17.28
N LEU A 106 -19.22 23.58 17.38
CA LEU A 106 -18.56 22.71 16.38
C LEU A 106 -19.06 22.95 14.94
N GLY A 107 -20.23 23.56 14.77
CA GLY A 107 -20.80 23.91 13.47
C GLY A 107 -20.48 25.32 12.96
N ALA A 108 -19.79 26.17 13.73
CA ALA A 108 -19.55 27.56 13.33
C ALA A 108 -18.71 27.66 12.05
N THR A 109 -17.64 26.86 11.95
CA THR A 109 -16.79 26.81 10.76
C THR A 109 -17.55 26.35 9.52
N ALA A 110 -18.48 25.38 9.66
CA ALA A 110 -19.31 24.90 8.56
C ALA A 110 -20.22 26.04 8.03
N LYS A 111 -20.85 26.80 8.93
CA LYS A 111 -21.70 27.95 8.56
C LYS A 111 -20.87 29.02 7.85
N VAL A 112 -19.69 29.37 8.38
CA VAL A 112 -18.80 30.35 7.77
C VAL A 112 -18.34 29.90 6.37
N ALA A 113 -18.02 28.64 6.18
CA ALA A 113 -17.63 28.09 4.88
C ALA A 113 -18.82 28.11 3.90
N GLU A 114 -20.03 27.73 4.34
CA GLU A 114 -21.24 27.82 3.54
C GLU A 114 -21.53 29.25 3.11
N GLU A 115 -21.44 30.22 4.03
CA GLU A 115 -21.60 31.63 3.70
C GLU A 115 -20.55 32.16 2.72
N ALA A 116 -19.31 31.73 2.86
CA ALA A 116 -18.25 32.11 1.94
C ALA A 116 -18.53 31.62 0.52
N LEU A 117 -19.02 30.36 0.37
CA LEU A 117 -19.45 29.80 -0.91
C LEU A 117 -20.65 30.58 -1.49
N ARG A 118 -21.67 30.93 -0.66
CA ARG A 118 -22.85 31.72 -1.10
C ARG A 118 -22.45 33.10 -1.58
N LYS A 119 -21.56 33.79 -0.87
CA LYS A 119 -21.01 35.09 -1.26
C LYS A 119 -20.14 35.03 -2.53
N GLY A 120 -19.62 33.85 -2.84
CA GLY A 120 -18.79 33.60 -4.04
C GLY A 120 -19.56 33.63 -5.36
N GLY A 121 -20.90 33.66 -5.36
CA GLY A 121 -21.71 33.74 -6.57
C GLY A 121 -21.66 32.47 -7.44
N LEU A 122 -21.44 31.31 -6.85
CA LEU A 122 -21.28 30.04 -7.55
C LEU A 122 -22.59 29.36 -7.99
N GLY A 123 -23.72 30.09 -7.88
CA GLY A 123 -25.05 29.55 -8.15
C GLY A 123 -25.72 28.94 -6.91
N GLN A 124 -26.85 28.28 -7.14
CA GLN A 124 -27.58 27.60 -6.07
C GLN A 124 -26.88 26.27 -5.75
N PHE A 125 -26.76 25.98 -4.46
CA PHE A 125 -26.26 24.69 -3.97
C PHE A 125 -26.94 24.31 -2.66
N LYS A 126 -26.90 23.03 -2.37
CA LYS A 126 -27.35 22.42 -1.12
C LYS A 126 -26.18 21.69 -0.46
N VAL A 127 -25.99 21.90 0.84
CA VAL A 127 -25.07 21.08 1.62
C VAL A 127 -25.71 19.73 1.87
N VAL A 128 -25.09 18.67 1.37
CA VAL A 128 -25.57 17.28 1.46
C VAL A 128 -24.81 16.46 2.48
N GLY A 129 -23.64 16.94 2.93
CA GLY A 129 -22.86 16.31 3.99
C GLY A 129 -21.99 17.34 4.71
N THR A 130 -21.80 17.13 6.01
CA THR A 130 -20.87 17.91 6.83
C THR A 130 -20.20 16.97 7.83
N GLU A 131 -18.87 17.00 7.83
CA GLU A 131 -18.05 16.26 8.78
C GLU A 131 -17.16 17.25 9.53
N ILE A 132 -17.05 17.09 10.84
CA ILE A 132 -16.29 18.00 11.70
C ILE A 132 -15.43 17.19 12.63
N VAL A 133 -14.13 17.46 12.60
CA VAL A 133 -13.15 16.79 13.47
C VAL A 133 -12.32 17.86 14.20
N GLY A 134 -12.43 17.87 15.52
CA GLY A 134 -11.63 18.77 16.35
C GLY A 134 -10.13 18.41 16.31
N PRO A 135 -9.23 19.40 16.50
CA PRO A 135 -7.78 19.18 16.41
C PRO A 135 -7.24 18.14 17.40
N SER A 136 -7.80 18.08 18.60
CA SER A 136 -7.44 17.06 19.61
C SER A 136 -7.79 15.65 19.14
N VAL A 137 -9.00 15.48 18.59
CA VAL A 137 -9.48 14.19 18.07
C VAL A 137 -8.61 13.74 16.88
N GLY A 138 -8.30 14.65 15.95
CA GLY A 138 -7.44 14.34 14.81
C GLY A 138 -6.05 13.90 15.24
N LYS A 139 -5.46 14.55 16.25
CA LYS A 139 -4.16 14.16 16.83
C LYS A 139 -4.22 12.78 17.47
N ASP A 140 -5.26 12.50 18.25
CA ASP A 140 -5.44 11.21 18.91
C ASP A 140 -5.64 10.09 17.89
N LEU A 141 -6.43 10.31 16.84
CA LEU A 141 -6.63 9.35 15.75
C LEU A 141 -5.34 9.07 14.98
N THR A 142 -4.53 10.11 14.72
CA THR A 142 -3.21 9.96 14.09
C THR A 142 -2.30 9.07 14.93
N GLN A 143 -2.25 9.31 16.23
CA GLN A 143 -1.43 8.54 17.15
C GLN A 143 -1.90 7.09 17.26
N GLN A 144 -3.21 6.87 17.39
CA GLN A 144 -3.78 5.52 17.43
C GLN A 144 -3.57 4.77 16.11
N GLY A 145 -3.74 5.43 14.96
CA GLY A 145 -3.47 4.86 13.65
C GLY A 145 -2.01 4.43 13.49
N LEU A 146 -1.07 5.28 13.93
CA LEU A 146 0.35 4.95 13.91
C LEU A 146 0.67 3.75 14.83
N TYR A 147 0.09 3.71 16.04
CA TYR A 147 0.29 2.58 16.93
C TYR A 147 -0.26 1.28 16.35
N ALA A 148 -1.47 1.30 15.78
CA ALA A 148 -2.07 0.14 15.13
C ALA A 148 -1.18 -0.36 13.97
N PHE A 149 -0.63 0.55 13.18
CA PHE A 149 0.27 0.24 12.08
C PHE A 149 1.56 -0.44 12.56
N ILE A 150 2.25 0.16 13.54
CA ILE A 150 3.48 -0.41 14.12
C ILE A 150 3.19 -1.75 14.78
N ALA A 151 2.13 -1.85 15.57
CA ALA A 151 1.73 -3.08 16.24
C ALA A 151 1.44 -4.22 15.24
N SER A 152 0.79 -3.89 14.10
CA SER A 152 0.53 -4.86 13.02
C SER A 152 1.83 -5.38 12.40
N LEU A 153 2.78 -4.49 12.05
CA LEU A 153 4.08 -4.89 11.49
C LEU A 153 4.89 -5.74 12.48
N VAL A 154 4.92 -5.34 13.75
CA VAL A 154 5.61 -6.12 14.81
C VAL A 154 4.94 -7.48 14.98
N GLY A 155 3.61 -7.53 15.02
CA GLY A 155 2.85 -8.78 15.13
C GLY A 155 3.16 -9.73 13.97
N ILE A 156 3.17 -9.23 12.74
CA ILE A 156 3.53 -10.00 11.54
C ILE A 156 4.97 -10.51 11.64
N LEU A 157 5.92 -9.63 12.02
CA LEU A 157 7.33 -10.01 12.19
C LEU A 157 7.49 -11.13 13.21
N LEU A 158 6.89 -10.98 14.40
CA LEU A 158 6.97 -11.97 15.47
C LEU A 158 6.34 -13.30 15.05
N TYR A 159 5.16 -13.28 14.43
CA TYR A 159 4.50 -14.48 13.94
C TYR A 159 5.36 -15.23 12.94
N ILE A 160 5.90 -14.54 11.93
CA ILE A 160 6.72 -15.17 10.89
C ILE A 160 8.08 -15.61 11.46
N ALA A 161 8.69 -14.83 12.36
CA ALA A 161 9.96 -15.21 12.99
C ALA A 161 9.82 -16.46 13.87
N PHE A 162 8.70 -16.60 14.58
CA PHE A 162 8.38 -17.78 15.38
C PHE A 162 8.08 -19.01 14.50
N ARG A 163 7.34 -18.82 13.40
CA ARG A 163 6.91 -19.91 12.51
C ARG A 163 7.99 -20.34 11.51
N PHE A 164 8.87 -19.39 11.09
CA PHE A 164 9.91 -19.59 10.08
C PHE A 164 11.28 -19.13 10.62
N GLN A 165 12.31 -19.23 9.77
CA GLN A 165 13.63 -18.68 10.06
C GLN A 165 13.64 -17.15 9.91
N TRP A 166 14.51 -16.47 10.63
CA TRP A 166 14.65 -14.99 10.60
C TRP A 166 14.81 -14.40 9.19
N SER A 167 15.48 -15.12 8.26
CA SER A 167 15.64 -14.65 6.88
C SER A 167 14.31 -14.54 6.11
N PHE A 168 13.36 -15.42 6.38
CA PHE A 168 12.02 -15.36 5.81
C PHE A 168 11.20 -14.24 6.46
N ALA A 169 11.32 -14.06 7.77
CA ALA A 169 10.63 -12.99 8.49
C ALA A 169 11.06 -11.61 7.97
N LEU A 170 12.36 -11.37 7.83
CA LEU A 170 12.87 -10.13 7.25
C LEU A 170 12.39 -9.92 5.82
N GLY A 171 12.40 -10.99 4.99
CA GLY A 171 11.90 -10.92 3.62
C GLY A 171 10.45 -10.50 3.54
N ALA A 172 9.59 -11.05 4.39
CA ALA A 172 8.17 -10.71 4.45
C ALA A 172 7.92 -9.28 4.93
N VAL A 173 8.62 -8.83 5.99
CA VAL A 173 8.46 -7.48 6.53
C VAL A 173 8.93 -6.42 5.52
N VAL A 174 10.08 -6.63 4.86
CA VAL A 174 10.56 -5.70 3.83
C VAL A 174 9.57 -5.64 2.65
N ALA A 175 9.01 -6.78 2.24
CA ALA A 175 7.97 -6.82 1.21
C ALA A 175 6.70 -6.07 1.68
N SER A 176 6.26 -6.23 2.93
CA SER A 176 5.12 -5.50 3.48
C SER A 176 5.35 -3.98 3.50
N ILE A 177 6.53 -3.53 3.93
CA ILE A 177 6.89 -2.11 3.89
C ILE A 177 6.89 -1.58 2.44
N HIS A 178 7.44 -2.35 1.51
CA HIS A 178 7.41 -2.01 0.08
C HIS A 178 5.97 -1.84 -0.41
N ASP A 179 5.06 -2.76 -0.09
CA ASP A 179 3.66 -2.74 -0.53
C ASP A 179 2.93 -1.48 -0.01
N ILE A 180 3.18 -1.13 1.25
CA ILE A 180 2.64 0.07 1.86
C ILE A 180 3.15 1.33 1.16
N LEU A 181 4.47 1.42 0.90
CA LEU A 181 5.06 2.57 0.22
C LEU A 181 4.50 2.74 -1.19
N VAL A 182 4.29 1.65 -1.93
CA VAL A 182 3.66 1.69 -3.26
C VAL A 182 2.20 2.11 -3.15
N ALA A 183 1.43 1.57 -2.20
CA ALA A 183 0.04 1.96 -1.99
C ALA A 183 -0.09 3.46 -1.67
N VAL A 184 0.75 3.99 -0.77
CA VAL A 184 0.79 5.41 -0.43
C VAL A 184 1.21 6.26 -1.65
N ALA A 185 2.16 5.80 -2.46
CA ALA A 185 2.54 6.48 -3.71
C ALA A 185 1.35 6.61 -4.67
N PHE A 186 0.57 5.54 -4.86
CA PHE A 186 -0.62 5.57 -5.72
C PHE A 186 -1.72 6.47 -5.14
N LEU A 187 -1.94 6.45 -3.83
CA LEU A 187 -2.87 7.39 -3.17
C LEU A 187 -2.45 8.85 -3.44
N ALA A 188 -1.16 9.15 -3.36
CA ALA A 188 -0.64 10.48 -3.65
C ALA A 188 -0.76 10.85 -5.14
N PHE A 189 -0.53 9.93 -6.08
CA PHE A 189 -0.72 10.19 -7.52
C PHE A 189 -2.14 10.54 -7.88
N PHE A 190 -3.09 9.78 -7.34
CA PHE A 190 -4.52 9.93 -7.64
C PHE A 190 -5.24 10.87 -6.68
N GLN A 191 -4.50 11.47 -5.72
CA GLN A 191 -5.00 12.42 -4.72
C GLN A 191 -6.18 11.88 -3.90
N TYR A 192 -6.16 10.57 -3.59
CA TYR A 192 -7.08 9.99 -2.63
C TYR A 192 -6.67 10.37 -1.21
N ASP A 193 -7.62 10.85 -0.43
CA ASP A 193 -7.40 11.20 0.97
C ASP A 193 -7.09 9.96 1.82
N ILE A 194 -6.06 10.06 2.63
CA ILE A 194 -5.74 9.04 3.64
C ILE A 194 -6.72 9.24 4.80
N THR A 195 -7.77 8.44 4.82
CA THR A 195 -8.82 8.38 5.84
C THR A 195 -8.60 7.18 6.76
N LEU A 196 -9.41 7.04 7.82
CA LEU A 196 -9.41 5.83 8.66
C LEU A 196 -9.73 4.58 7.84
N ASN A 197 -10.64 4.69 6.85
CA ASN A 197 -10.97 3.59 5.95
C ASN A 197 -9.75 3.18 5.10
N VAL A 198 -8.97 4.13 4.62
CA VAL A 198 -7.75 3.87 3.85
C VAL A 198 -6.69 3.21 4.73
N ILE A 199 -6.51 3.64 5.99
CA ILE A 199 -5.62 2.97 6.94
C ILE A 199 -6.05 1.52 7.17
N ALA A 200 -7.36 1.29 7.36
CA ALA A 200 -7.91 -0.07 7.51
C ALA A 200 -7.64 -0.93 6.24
N ALA A 201 -7.75 -0.35 5.04
CA ALA A 201 -7.41 -1.02 3.79
C ALA A 201 -5.91 -1.38 3.72
N ILE A 202 -5.01 -0.46 4.07
CA ILE A 202 -3.55 -0.70 4.11
C ILE A 202 -3.22 -1.87 5.06
N LEU A 203 -3.80 -1.88 6.27
CA LEU A 203 -3.59 -2.96 7.23
C LEU A 203 -4.14 -4.30 6.70
N THR A 204 -5.31 -4.28 6.06
CA THR A 204 -5.93 -5.46 5.47
C THR A 204 -5.08 -6.03 4.34
N VAL A 205 -4.61 -5.18 3.42
CA VAL A 205 -3.73 -5.57 2.31
C VAL A 205 -2.40 -6.11 2.82
N THR A 206 -1.83 -5.51 3.86
CA THR A 206 -0.60 -6.00 4.49
C THR A 206 -0.76 -7.44 4.99
N GLY A 207 -1.88 -7.75 5.65
CA GLY A 207 -2.21 -9.12 6.06
C GLY A 207 -2.42 -10.06 4.88
N TYR A 208 -3.10 -9.58 3.83
CA TYR A 208 -3.36 -10.33 2.61
C TYR A 208 -2.05 -10.69 1.86
N SER A 209 -1.19 -9.70 1.61
CA SER A 209 0.11 -9.88 0.96
C SER A 209 1.02 -10.82 1.75
N THR A 210 1.06 -10.65 3.07
CA THR A 210 1.82 -11.51 3.97
C THR A 210 1.35 -12.97 3.90
N ASN A 211 0.04 -13.22 3.79
CA ASN A 211 -0.50 -14.58 3.66
C ASN A 211 0.01 -15.28 2.39
N ASP A 212 0.05 -14.59 1.25
CA ASP A 212 0.59 -15.16 0.01
C ASP A 212 2.10 -15.44 0.13
N THR A 213 2.85 -14.51 0.70
CA THR A 213 4.28 -14.67 1.00
C THR A 213 4.56 -15.88 1.90
N ILE A 214 3.72 -16.12 2.94
CA ILE A 214 3.84 -17.29 3.83
C ILE A 214 3.66 -18.59 3.05
N VAL A 215 2.68 -18.67 2.16
CA VAL A 215 2.44 -19.87 1.34
C VAL A 215 3.64 -20.18 0.45
N ILE A 216 4.20 -19.15 -0.20
CA ILE A 216 5.40 -19.27 -1.01
C ILE A 216 6.58 -19.76 -0.15
N PHE A 217 6.80 -19.16 1.01
CA PHE A 217 7.92 -19.50 1.90
C PHE A 217 7.80 -20.91 2.49
N ASP A 218 6.60 -21.36 2.81
CA ASP A 218 6.39 -22.74 3.26
C ASP A 218 6.76 -23.73 2.14
N ARG A 219 6.39 -23.46 0.91
CA ARG A 219 6.76 -24.26 -0.26
C ARG A 219 8.25 -24.21 -0.57
N VAL A 220 8.88 -23.03 -0.43
CA VAL A 220 10.35 -22.91 -0.54
C VAL A 220 11.04 -23.79 0.50
N ARG A 221 10.59 -23.77 1.76
CA ARG A 221 11.15 -24.56 2.85
C ARG A 221 10.99 -26.07 2.61
N GLU A 222 9.85 -26.50 2.09
CA GLU A 222 9.59 -27.89 1.71
C GLU A 222 10.56 -28.34 0.60
N ASN A 223 10.68 -27.54 -0.47
CA ASN A 223 11.57 -27.82 -1.59
C ASN A 223 13.05 -27.82 -1.18
N MET A 224 13.47 -26.95 -0.26
CA MET A 224 14.83 -26.93 0.29
C MET A 224 15.18 -28.24 1.02
N ARG A 225 14.21 -28.86 1.68
CA ARG A 225 14.42 -30.14 2.36
C ARG A 225 14.54 -31.32 1.37
N SER A 226 13.74 -31.29 0.31
CA SER A 226 13.67 -32.34 -0.71
C SER A 226 14.82 -32.23 -1.72
N ASN A 227 15.22 -31.00 -2.09
CA ASN A 227 16.20 -30.73 -3.15
C ASN A 227 17.49 -30.08 -2.60
N ARG A 228 18.14 -30.72 -1.63
CA ARG A 228 19.30 -30.16 -0.90
C ARG A 228 20.52 -29.86 -1.76
N ARG A 229 20.64 -30.45 -2.96
CA ARG A 229 21.77 -30.26 -3.87
C ARG A 229 21.56 -29.19 -4.92
N GLU A 230 20.33 -28.72 -5.08
CA GLU A 230 19.99 -27.69 -6.07
C GLU A 230 20.34 -26.30 -5.56
N PRO A 231 20.74 -25.38 -6.45
CA PRO A 231 20.95 -23.98 -6.10
C PRO A 231 19.65 -23.36 -5.53
N LEU A 232 19.79 -22.50 -4.52
CA LEU A 232 18.65 -21.88 -3.85
C LEU A 232 17.74 -21.12 -4.83
N THR A 233 18.30 -20.43 -5.82
CA THR A 233 17.55 -19.73 -6.87
C THR A 233 16.62 -20.66 -7.64
N LYS A 234 17.08 -21.89 -7.97
CA LYS A 234 16.28 -22.90 -8.65
C LYS A 234 15.16 -23.42 -7.74
N VAL A 235 15.48 -23.66 -6.46
CA VAL A 235 14.50 -24.12 -5.45
C VAL A 235 13.40 -23.08 -5.25
N VAL A 236 13.75 -21.81 -5.16
CA VAL A 236 12.78 -20.73 -5.01
C VAL A 236 11.92 -20.57 -6.25
N ASN A 237 12.52 -20.56 -7.46
CA ASN A 237 11.75 -20.51 -8.71
C ASN A 237 10.77 -21.69 -8.84
N MET A 238 11.18 -22.89 -8.44
CA MET A 238 10.30 -24.06 -8.42
C MET A 238 9.12 -23.86 -7.47
N ALA A 239 9.35 -23.34 -6.26
CA ALA A 239 8.29 -23.04 -5.30
C ALA A 239 7.30 -22.00 -5.83
N LEU A 240 7.79 -20.92 -6.44
CA LEU A 240 6.97 -19.88 -7.06
C LEU A 240 6.05 -20.46 -8.14
N ASN A 241 6.57 -21.30 -9.04
CA ASN A 241 5.76 -21.95 -10.07
C ASN A 241 4.71 -22.91 -9.48
N GLN A 242 5.05 -23.64 -8.42
CA GLN A 242 4.14 -24.58 -7.77
C GLN A 242 3.00 -23.88 -7.02
N THR A 243 3.21 -22.66 -6.53
CA THR A 243 2.20 -21.87 -5.81
C THR A 243 1.43 -20.92 -6.71
N LEU A 244 1.90 -20.67 -7.94
CA LEU A 244 1.38 -19.65 -8.85
C LEU A 244 -0.13 -19.77 -9.08
N GLY A 245 -0.64 -20.97 -9.32
CA GLY A 245 -2.07 -21.20 -9.54
C GLY A 245 -2.93 -20.77 -8.35
N ARG A 246 -2.46 -21.05 -7.12
CA ARG A 246 -3.15 -20.62 -5.90
C ARG A 246 -3.09 -19.10 -5.75
N THR A 247 -1.92 -18.50 -5.89
CA THR A 247 -1.73 -17.05 -5.82
C THR A 247 -2.62 -16.31 -6.80
N VAL A 248 -2.66 -16.73 -8.08
CA VAL A 248 -3.50 -16.07 -9.10
C VAL A 248 -4.99 -16.21 -8.80
N ILE A 249 -5.45 -17.38 -8.34
CA ILE A 249 -6.88 -17.57 -8.00
C ILE A 249 -7.26 -16.73 -6.79
N THR A 250 -6.48 -16.77 -5.71
CA THR A 250 -6.79 -16.00 -4.48
C THR A 250 -6.69 -14.51 -4.73
N ALA A 251 -5.63 -14.03 -5.39
CA ALA A 251 -5.49 -12.62 -5.73
C ALA A 251 -6.57 -12.16 -6.73
N GLY A 252 -6.87 -12.97 -7.74
CA GLY A 252 -7.89 -12.65 -8.74
C GLY A 252 -9.29 -12.50 -8.15
N THR A 253 -9.69 -13.40 -7.24
CA THR A 253 -11.01 -13.31 -6.58
C THR A 253 -11.10 -12.08 -5.67
N ALA A 254 -10.07 -11.79 -4.88
CA ALA A 254 -10.03 -10.61 -4.04
C ALA A 254 -9.96 -9.31 -4.87
N PHE A 255 -9.20 -9.30 -5.95
CA PHE A 255 -9.12 -8.18 -6.89
C PHE A 255 -10.46 -7.87 -7.52
N LEU A 256 -11.19 -8.88 -8.03
CA LEU A 256 -12.51 -8.69 -8.61
C LEU A 256 -13.51 -8.12 -7.59
N SER A 257 -13.45 -8.58 -6.34
CA SER A 257 -14.29 -8.04 -5.27
C SER A 257 -13.94 -6.57 -4.96
N ALA A 258 -12.65 -6.23 -4.93
CA ALA A 258 -12.19 -4.86 -4.70
C ALA A 258 -12.56 -3.93 -5.88
N VAL A 259 -12.47 -4.41 -7.13
CA VAL A 259 -12.90 -3.66 -8.32
C VAL A 259 -14.41 -3.45 -8.31
N ALA A 260 -15.20 -4.46 -7.95
CA ALA A 260 -16.65 -4.30 -7.80
C ALA A 260 -16.99 -3.26 -6.72
N LEU A 261 -16.26 -3.27 -5.59
CA LEU A 261 -16.44 -2.26 -4.55
C LEU A 261 -16.03 -0.87 -5.04
N LEU A 262 -14.95 -0.76 -5.82
CA LEU A 262 -14.51 0.53 -6.40
C LEU A 262 -15.55 1.08 -7.39
N ALA A 263 -16.18 0.20 -8.18
CA ALA A 263 -17.17 0.60 -9.19
C ALA A 263 -18.56 0.93 -8.59
N PHE A 264 -18.96 0.24 -7.52
CA PHE A 264 -20.32 0.30 -6.99
C PHE A 264 -20.41 0.72 -5.52
N GLY A 265 -19.29 0.85 -4.80
CA GLY A 265 -19.25 1.14 -3.36
C GLY A 265 -19.49 2.60 -2.98
N GLY A 266 -19.55 3.49 -3.97
CA GLY A 266 -19.73 4.92 -3.75
C GLY A 266 -18.48 5.59 -3.16
N GLU A 267 -18.57 6.92 -2.96
CA GLU A 267 -17.43 7.75 -2.60
C GLU A 267 -16.80 7.42 -1.23
N VAL A 268 -17.64 7.12 -0.26
CA VAL A 268 -17.17 6.83 1.12
C VAL A 268 -16.21 5.62 1.14
N LEU A 269 -16.42 4.67 0.25
CA LEU A 269 -15.60 3.47 0.16
C LEU A 269 -14.55 3.51 -0.97
N SER A 270 -14.56 4.58 -1.80
CA SER A 270 -13.69 4.68 -2.98
C SER A 270 -12.20 4.61 -2.62
N GLY A 271 -11.76 5.36 -1.62
CA GLY A 271 -10.37 5.33 -1.14
C GLY A 271 -9.96 3.97 -0.57
N PHE A 272 -10.86 3.32 0.19
CA PHE A 272 -10.67 1.96 0.68
C PHE A 272 -10.52 0.97 -0.48
N ALA A 273 -11.48 0.98 -1.42
CA ALA A 273 -11.52 0.06 -2.54
C ALA A 273 -10.32 0.25 -3.49
N PHE A 274 -9.95 1.50 -3.79
CA PHE A 274 -8.77 1.83 -4.57
C PHE A 274 -7.49 1.29 -3.91
N THR A 275 -7.33 1.52 -2.60
CA THR A 275 -6.19 0.99 -1.83
C THR A 275 -6.13 -0.53 -1.88
N MET A 276 -7.29 -1.21 -1.76
CA MET A 276 -7.38 -2.66 -1.89
C MET A 276 -6.97 -3.14 -3.29
N VAL A 277 -7.44 -2.49 -4.36
CA VAL A 277 -7.09 -2.83 -5.75
C VAL A 277 -5.58 -2.72 -5.97
N VAL A 278 -5.00 -1.56 -5.64
CA VAL A 278 -3.56 -1.32 -5.77
C VAL A 278 -2.78 -2.30 -4.90
N GLY A 279 -3.20 -2.48 -3.65
CA GLY A 279 -2.48 -3.30 -2.69
C GLY A 279 -2.50 -4.79 -3.03
N ILE A 280 -3.60 -5.34 -3.56
CA ILE A 280 -3.66 -6.74 -4.00
C ILE A 280 -2.71 -6.98 -5.17
N VAL A 281 -2.69 -6.07 -6.17
CA VAL A 281 -1.77 -6.17 -7.32
C VAL A 281 -0.32 -6.07 -6.85
N THR A 282 -0.02 -5.06 -6.02
CA THR A 282 1.34 -4.84 -5.49
C THR A 282 1.80 -5.99 -4.61
N GLY A 283 0.95 -6.48 -3.70
CA GLY A 283 1.27 -7.58 -2.79
C GLY A 283 1.53 -8.90 -3.51
N THR A 284 0.74 -9.21 -4.54
CA THR A 284 0.99 -10.37 -5.40
C THR A 284 2.33 -10.25 -6.13
N TYR A 285 2.59 -9.08 -6.69
CA TYR A 285 3.85 -8.78 -7.36
C TYR A 285 5.04 -8.85 -6.39
N SER A 286 4.93 -8.25 -5.20
CA SER A 286 6.01 -8.19 -4.22
C SER A 286 6.35 -9.58 -3.64
N SER A 287 5.36 -10.44 -3.43
CA SER A 287 5.57 -11.81 -2.97
C SER A 287 6.43 -12.61 -3.97
N LEU A 288 6.19 -12.43 -5.28
CA LEU A 288 6.91 -13.12 -6.35
C LEU A 288 8.32 -12.55 -6.58
N TYR A 289 8.48 -11.23 -6.56
CA TYR A 289 9.73 -10.59 -6.99
C TYR A 289 10.54 -9.97 -5.84
N VAL A 290 9.90 -9.39 -4.83
CA VAL A 290 10.62 -8.70 -3.73
C VAL A 290 10.93 -9.68 -2.60
N ALA A 291 9.92 -10.32 -2.01
CA ALA A 291 10.12 -11.23 -0.88
C ALA A 291 11.01 -12.42 -1.25
N ALA A 292 10.75 -13.06 -2.41
CA ALA A 292 11.54 -14.18 -2.92
C ALA A 292 13.00 -13.76 -3.22
N ALA A 293 13.23 -12.56 -3.77
CA ALA A 293 14.57 -12.04 -4.02
C ALA A 293 15.36 -11.81 -2.72
N ILE A 294 14.74 -11.21 -1.70
CA ILE A 294 15.40 -10.95 -0.41
C ILE A 294 15.85 -12.25 0.24
N VAL A 295 14.99 -13.28 0.24
CA VAL A 295 15.34 -14.59 0.80
C VAL A 295 16.51 -15.20 0.04
N THR A 296 16.53 -15.12 -1.30
CA THR A 296 17.64 -15.66 -2.10
C THR A 296 18.95 -14.91 -1.87
N LEU A 297 18.92 -13.59 -1.69
CA LEU A 297 20.10 -12.77 -1.41
C LEU A 297 20.66 -13.04 -0.02
N TRP A 298 19.78 -13.21 0.97
CA TRP A 298 20.19 -13.41 2.35
C TRP A 298 20.73 -14.83 2.61
N GLN A 299 20.03 -15.86 2.13
CA GLN A 299 20.43 -17.26 2.33
C GLN A 299 21.50 -17.71 1.33
N GLY A 300 21.56 -17.12 0.14
CA GLY A 300 22.59 -17.41 -0.85
C GLY A 300 24.01 -17.02 -0.42
N ARG A 301 24.15 -16.20 0.62
CA ARG A 301 25.42 -15.84 1.25
C ARG A 301 25.92 -16.89 2.29
N LYS A 302 25.07 -17.81 2.70
CA LYS A 302 25.49 -18.90 3.59
C LYS A 302 26.04 -20.02 2.72
N PRO A 303 27.29 -20.51 2.94
CA PRO A 303 27.80 -21.68 2.24
C PRO A 303 26.82 -22.84 2.45
N THR A 304 26.36 -23.45 1.38
CA THR A 304 25.60 -24.68 1.50
C THR A 304 26.49 -25.71 2.18
N ALA A 305 25.91 -26.60 3.00
CA ALA A 305 26.68 -27.63 3.71
C ALA A 305 27.61 -28.44 2.77
N ALA A 306 27.27 -28.51 1.48
CA ALA A 306 28.11 -29.15 0.44
C ALA A 306 29.32 -28.27 0.06
N THR A 307 29.18 -26.94 -0.01
CA THR A 307 30.31 -26.03 -0.26
C THR A 307 31.19 -25.89 0.97
N ALA A 308 30.60 -25.84 2.17
CA ALA A 308 31.35 -25.83 3.43
C ALA A 308 32.15 -27.15 3.63
N ALA A 309 31.59 -28.30 3.26
CA ALA A 309 32.28 -29.58 3.30
C ALA A 309 33.41 -29.69 2.24
N ASP A 310 33.22 -29.08 1.07
CA ASP A 310 34.24 -29.03 0.01
C ASP A 310 35.35 -27.98 0.34
N GLU A 311 35.01 -26.91 1.04
CA GLU A 311 35.99 -25.96 1.57
C GLU A 311 36.77 -26.50 2.78
N ALA A 312 36.14 -27.31 3.61
CA ALA A 312 36.78 -27.95 4.76
C ALA A 312 37.62 -29.19 4.37
N ALA A 313 37.47 -29.70 3.15
CA ALA A 313 38.25 -30.86 2.67
C ALA A 313 39.73 -30.47 2.44
N PRO A 314 40.70 -31.22 2.97
CA PRO A 314 42.10 -30.93 2.80
C PRO A 314 42.48 -30.87 1.30
N ALA A 315 43.39 -29.95 0.95
CA ALA A 315 43.74 -29.60 -0.45
C ALA A 315 44.13 -30.81 -1.34
N LYS A 316 44.62 -31.87 -0.74
CA LYS A 316 44.90 -33.15 -1.45
C LYS A 316 43.65 -33.89 -1.94
N ALA A 317 42.53 -33.79 -1.23
CA ALA A 317 41.28 -34.41 -1.63
C ALA A 317 40.57 -33.64 -2.76
N ARG A 318 40.76 -32.30 -2.83
CA ARG A 318 40.24 -31.46 -3.92
C ARG A 318 40.89 -31.78 -5.29
N ARG A 319 42.21 -32.02 -5.32
CA ARG A 319 42.94 -32.38 -6.55
C ARG A 319 42.50 -33.76 -7.13
N GLY A 320 42.18 -34.72 -6.26
CA GLY A 320 41.72 -36.05 -6.71
C GLY A 320 40.35 -36.04 -7.39
N LYS A 321 39.43 -35.14 -6.94
CA LYS A 321 38.08 -34.98 -7.56
C LYS A 321 38.14 -34.25 -8.90
N SER A 322 39.05 -33.30 -9.08
CA SER A 322 39.19 -32.54 -10.33
C SER A 322 39.76 -33.41 -11.46
N VAL A 323 40.71 -34.27 -11.13
CA VAL A 323 41.31 -35.21 -12.10
C VAL A 323 40.32 -36.29 -12.55
N ARG A 324 39.44 -36.78 -11.66
CA ARG A 324 38.38 -37.74 -12.03
C ARG A 324 37.25 -37.13 -12.88
N LYS A 325 37.02 -35.83 -12.81
CA LYS A 325 36.04 -35.14 -13.65
C LYS A 325 36.56 -34.77 -15.04
N ALA A 326 37.87 -34.77 -15.23
CA ALA A 326 38.52 -34.49 -16.52
C ALA A 326 38.76 -35.76 -17.35
N SER A 327 38.53 -36.96 -16.77
CA SER A 327 38.72 -38.26 -17.40
C SER A 327 37.43 -39.08 -17.60
N ALA A 328 36.26 -38.44 -17.47
CA ALA A 328 34.94 -38.97 -17.77
C ALA A 328 34.22 -38.00 -18.77
#